data_eed285573de3fb763a95f7dce4b24524
#
_entry.id   eed285573de3fb763a95f7dce4b24524
#
_cell.length_a   1.000
_cell.length_b   1.000
_cell.length_c   1.000
_cell.angle_alpha   90.00
_cell.angle_beta   90.00
_cell.angle_gamma   90.00
#
_symmetry.space_group_name_H-M   'P 1'
#
loop_
_entity.id
_entity.type
_entity.pdbx_description
1 polymer ?
#
loop_
_entity_poly.entity_id
_entity_poly.type
_entity_poly.pdbx_seq_one_letter_code
_entity_poly.pdbx_strand_id
1 'polypeptide(L)'
;MPTKNKLRLGIPGRALRGQTIELLQKAGYSVSVSASGHKITLDDPEIECFFSKTQELAELTQAGMLDACITHKARLLEQNIKAKEISQLNYGNGTWHITRVVLSAPVDSKIKSVKDLNGQEVFSRLPNLTKKFLADQGIKAKVTKVGFPGEAKGEMFNKPLVDFTNTGCTLAEHNMKIIAELMTTLPCLVMNPVSYQDAWKRQKTENLALLLNSARLAMDMVGLMMHVENGLMPEVLKVLPAMKKPTVTQLRGENLFDVLTVVDRKEARELVPQLKKIGCTNIVEFPLEKVII
;
A
#
# COMPACT_ATOMS: atom_id res chain seq x y z
N MET A 1 22.02 19.72 -27.06
CA MET A 1 20.86 18.79 -27.03
C MET A 1 19.87 19.33 -26.03
N PRO A 2 18.57 19.44 -26.32
CA PRO A 2 17.61 19.88 -25.30
C PRO A 2 17.69 18.93 -24.11
N THR A 3 17.77 19.46 -22.90
CA THR A 3 17.74 18.68 -21.65
C THR A 3 16.45 17.91 -21.65
N LYS A 4 16.53 16.59 -21.81
CA LYS A 4 15.37 15.71 -21.78
C LYS A 4 14.65 15.94 -20.46
N ASN A 5 13.35 16.21 -20.50
CA ASN A 5 12.55 16.36 -19.28
C ASN A 5 12.77 15.16 -18.37
N LYS A 6 13.06 15.39 -17.10
CA LYS A 6 13.26 14.33 -16.11
C LYS A 6 12.32 14.52 -14.92
N LEU A 7 11.70 13.42 -14.48
CA LEU A 7 10.95 13.33 -13.23
C LEU A 7 11.89 12.80 -12.14
N ARG A 8 12.16 13.59 -11.11
CA ARG A 8 12.93 13.18 -9.94
C ARG A 8 11.96 12.50 -8.95
N LEU A 9 12.05 11.17 -8.87
CA LEU A 9 11.15 10.31 -8.11
C LEU A 9 11.82 9.75 -6.86
N GLY A 10 11.28 10.04 -5.69
CA GLY A 10 11.70 9.47 -4.42
C GLY A 10 11.08 8.06 -4.20
N ILE A 11 11.93 7.06 -4.08
CA ILE A 11 11.55 5.67 -3.80
C ILE A 11 11.85 5.34 -2.33
N PRO A 12 10.89 4.79 -1.57
CA PRO A 12 11.09 4.51 -0.15
C PRO A 12 12.04 3.34 0.09
N GLY A 13 12.93 3.53 1.06
CA GLY A 13 13.79 2.51 1.62
C GLY A 13 13.16 1.74 2.79
N ARG A 14 13.94 0.84 3.38
CA ARG A 14 13.58 0.07 4.57
C ARG A 14 12.27 -0.72 4.40
N ALA A 15 11.32 -0.56 5.32
CA ALA A 15 10.11 -1.37 5.42
C ALA A 15 9.19 -1.35 4.17
N LEU A 16 9.18 -0.27 3.37
CA LEU A 16 8.41 -0.19 2.13
C LEU A 16 9.18 -0.64 0.89
N ARG A 17 10.50 -0.86 1.01
CA ARG A 17 11.38 -1.09 -0.15
C ARG A 17 10.94 -2.28 -1.00
N GLY A 18 10.77 -3.44 -0.37
CA GLY A 18 10.47 -4.68 -1.08
C GLY A 18 9.17 -4.57 -1.89
N GLN A 19 8.09 -4.18 -1.23
CA GLN A 19 6.77 -4.03 -1.86
C GLN A 19 6.75 -2.96 -2.94
N THR A 20 7.48 -1.84 -2.75
CA THR A 20 7.57 -0.80 -3.77
C THR A 20 8.30 -1.29 -5.02
N ILE A 21 9.41 -2.01 -4.84
CA ILE A 21 10.17 -2.61 -5.97
C ILE A 21 9.31 -3.65 -6.69
N GLU A 22 8.69 -4.58 -5.96
CA GLU A 22 7.81 -5.59 -6.54
C GLU A 22 6.65 -4.95 -7.32
N LEU A 23 6.05 -3.89 -6.76
CA LEU A 23 4.95 -3.19 -7.41
C LEU A 23 5.40 -2.46 -8.70
N LEU A 24 6.59 -1.85 -8.70
CA LEU A 24 7.18 -1.26 -9.90
C LEU A 24 7.45 -2.32 -10.97
N GLN A 25 7.97 -3.49 -10.59
CA GLN A 25 8.20 -4.60 -11.52
C GLN A 25 6.90 -5.10 -12.13
N LYS A 26 5.87 -5.33 -11.31
CA LYS A 26 4.52 -5.72 -11.79
C LYS A 26 3.86 -4.63 -12.63
N ALA A 27 4.17 -3.35 -12.37
CA ALA A 27 3.74 -2.23 -13.21
C ALA A 27 4.44 -2.19 -14.58
N GLY A 28 5.46 -3.04 -14.80
CA GLY A 28 6.16 -3.22 -16.08
C GLY A 28 7.50 -2.52 -16.16
N TYR A 29 8.05 -2.02 -15.04
CA TYR A 29 9.38 -1.43 -15.03
C TYR A 29 10.46 -2.47 -14.70
N SER A 30 11.56 -2.47 -15.45
CA SER A 30 12.76 -3.19 -15.04
C SER A 30 13.48 -2.38 -13.97
N VAL A 31 13.58 -2.98 -12.76
CA VAL A 31 14.15 -2.30 -11.60
C VAL A 31 15.53 -2.87 -11.31
N SER A 32 16.55 -2.03 -11.36
CA SER A 32 17.92 -2.40 -10.97
C SER A 32 18.29 -1.72 -9.64
N VAL A 33 18.86 -2.50 -8.72
CA VAL A 33 19.37 -2.02 -7.45
C VAL A 33 20.85 -2.28 -7.39
N SER A 34 21.66 -1.24 -7.08
CA SER A 34 23.12 -1.39 -6.98
C SER A 34 23.51 -2.42 -5.89
N ALA A 35 24.69 -3.03 -6.03
CA ALA A 35 25.22 -3.99 -5.06
C ALA A 35 25.28 -3.42 -3.63
N SER A 36 25.58 -2.12 -3.48
CA SER A 36 25.52 -1.41 -2.20
C SER A 36 24.11 -1.22 -1.63
N GLY A 37 23.08 -1.46 -2.44
CA GLY A 37 21.67 -1.25 -2.06
C GLY A 37 21.23 0.22 -1.95
N HIS A 38 22.09 1.18 -2.33
CA HIS A 38 21.84 2.59 -2.15
C HIS A 38 21.32 3.32 -3.41
N LYS A 39 21.46 2.69 -4.59
CA LYS A 39 20.98 3.26 -5.85
C LYS A 39 19.93 2.36 -6.47
N ILE A 40 18.85 2.96 -6.93
CA ILE A 40 17.78 2.32 -7.69
C ILE A 40 17.65 3.02 -9.03
N THR A 41 17.48 2.25 -10.11
CA THR A 41 17.23 2.77 -11.45
C THR A 41 16.08 2.00 -12.10
N LEU A 42 15.31 2.69 -12.90
CA LEU A 42 14.28 2.13 -13.77
C LEU A 42 14.77 2.16 -15.21
N ASP A 43 14.23 1.32 -16.05
CA ASP A 43 14.48 1.31 -17.50
C ASP A 43 13.80 2.46 -18.26
N ASP A 44 13.14 3.36 -17.53
CA ASP A 44 12.60 4.61 -18.06
C ASP A 44 13.63 5.74 -17.93
N PRO A 45 14.23 6.22 -19.04
CA PRO A 45 15.28 7.25 -19.01
C PRO A 45 14.75 8.63 -18.58
N GLU A 46 13.44 8.81 -18.52
CA GLU A 46 12.79 10.05 -18.10
C GLU A 46 12.54 10.08 -16.59
N ILE A 47 12.76 8.97 -15.87
CA ILE A 47 12.61 8.89 -14.41
C ILE A 47 13.99 8.75 -13.75
N GLU A 48 14.34 9.73 -12.93
CA GLU A 48 15.53 9.68 -12.08
C GLU A 48 15.13 9.35 -10.65
N CYS A 49 15.57 8.16 -10.16
CA CYS A 49 15.16 7.65 -8.85
C CYS A 49 16.13 8.05 -7.75
N PHE A 50 15.56 8.45 -6.60
CA PHE A 50 16.27 8.75 -5.36
C PHE A 50 15.76 7.84 -4.25
N PHE A 51 16.68 7.23 -3.54
CA PHE A 51 16.35 6.21 -2.54
C PHE A 51 16.62 6.72 -1.13
N SER A 52 15.58 6.86 -0.28
CA SER A 52 15.73 7.30 1.09
C SER A 52 14.60 6.84 2.01
N LYS A 53 14.64 7.27 3.27
CA LYS A 53 13.58 7.07 4.25
C LYS A 53 12.34 7.87 3.86
N THR A 54 11.15 7.33 4.10
CA THR A 54 9.86 7.99 3.78
C THR A 54 9.74 9.40 4.38
N GLN A 55 10.32 9.62 5.55
CA GLN A 55 10.35 10.95 6.19
C GLN A 55 11.16 11.94 5.36
N GLU A 56 12.39 11.60 5.01
CA GLU A 56 13.29 12.44 4.23
C GLU A 56 12.77 12.70 2.81
N LEU A 57 12.17 11.67 2.17
CA LEU A 57 11.55 11.84 0.86
C LEU A 57 10.44 12.88 0.87
N ALA A 58 9.62 12.92 1.92
CA ALA A 58 8.57 13.91 2.07
C ALA A 58 9.16 15.34 2.21
N GLU A 59 10.20 15.51 3.02
CA GLU A 59 10.92 16.77 3.20
C GLU A 59 11.56 17.26 1.89
N LEU A 60 12.27 16.38 1.18
CA LEU A 60 12.90 16.68 -0.12
C LEU A 60 11.86 17.05 -1.20
N THR A 61 10.70 16.39 -1.17
CA THR A 61 9.58 16.70 -2.08
C THR A 61 9.01 18.09 -1.76
N GLN A 62 8.80 18.44 -0.50
CA GLN A 62 8.36 19.77 -0.12
C GLN A 62 9.37 20.85 -0.52
N ALA A 63 10.66 20.59 -0.34
CA ALA A 63 11.74 21.50 -0.70
C ALA A 63 11.94 21.66 -2.23
N GLY A 64 11.21 20.89 -3.07
CA GLY A 64 11.36 20.92 -4.53
C GLY A 64 12.62 20.23 -5.07
N MET A 65 13.36 19.51 -4.21
CA MET A 65 14.50 18.68 -4.64
C MET A 65 14.02 17.42 -5.36
N LEU A 66 12.86 16.89 -4.97
CA LEU A 66 12.14 15.84 -5.68
C LEU A 66 10.86 16.41 -6.29
N ASP A 67 10.48 15.90 -7.46
CA ASP A 67 9.22 16.26 -8.12
C ASP A 67 8.05 15.46 -7.54
N ALA A 68 8.31 14.19 -7.24
CA ALA A 68 7.36 13.27 -6.63
C ALA A 68 8.05 12.27 -5.69
N CYS A 69 7.32 11.70 -4.76
CA CYS A 69 7.82 10.57 -3.97
C CYS A 69 6.70 9.65 -3.49
N ILE A 70 7.09 8.42 -3.13
CA ILE A 70 6.24 7.50 -2.39
C ILE A 70 6.56 7.62 -0.91
N THR A 71 5.56 7.97 -0.09
CA THR A 71 5.68 8.12 1.36
C THR A 71 4.40 7.71 2.06
N HIS A 72 4.40 7.62 3.39
CA HIS A 72 3.18 7.40 4.17
C HIS A 72 2.42 8.71 4.41
N LYS A 73 1.09 8.68 4.30
CA LYS A 73 0.22 9.82 4.65
C LYS A 73 0.46 10.30 6.09
N ALA A 74 0.68 9.38 7.03
CA ALA A 74 1.02 9.73 8.40
C ALA A 74 2.31 10.55 8.51
N ARG A 75 3.30 10.37 7.61
CA ARG A 75 4.53 11.19 7.60
C ARG A 75 4.28 12.60 7.10
N LEU A 76 3.42 12.77 6.10
CA LEU A 76 3.02 14.09 5.62
C LEU A 76 2.34 14.89 6.73
N LEU A 77 1.41 14.26 7.45
CA LEU A 77 0.70 14.87 8.57
C LEU A 77 1.63 15.19 9.74
N GLU A 78 2.51 14.25 10.11
CA GLU A 78 3.50 14.43 11.19
C GLU A 78 4.40 15.64 10.96
N GLN A 79 4.81 15.87 9.72
CA GLN A 79 5.74 16.92 9.34
C GLN A 79 5.06 18.19 8.79
N ASN A 80 3.70 18.20 8.77
CA ASN A 80 2.91 19.27 8.15
C ASN A 80 3.35 19.57 6.70
N ILE A 81 3.65 18.50 5.94
CA ILE A 81 4.10 18.59 4.55
C ILE A 81 2.91 18.94 3.64
N LYS A 82 3.07 20.02 2.88
CA LYS A 82 2.13 20.44 1.83
C LYS A 82 2.56 19.81 0.50
N ALA A 83 2.09 18.62 0.22
CA ALA A 83 2.28 17.95 -1.06
C ALA A 83 0.92 17.63 -1.70
N LYS A 84 0.90 17.53 -3.04
CA LYS A 84 -0.29 17.11 -3.78
C LYS A 84 -0.35 15.59 -3.81
N GLU A 85 -1.33 14.99 -3.18
CA GLU A 85 -1.59 13.56 -3.26
C GLU A 85 -2.11 13.20 -4.65
N ILE A 86 -1.41 12.31 -5.35
CA ILE A 86 -1.79 11.82 -6.68
C ILE A 86 -2.56 10.52 -6.54
N SER A 87 -2.07 9.61 -5.69
CA SER A 87 -2.74 8.34 -5.46
C SER A 87 -2.31 7.71 -4.14
N GLN A 88 -3.24 6.96 -3.54
CA GLN A 88 -2.93 6.02 -2.47
C GLN A 88 -2.53 4.68 -3.09
N LEU A 89 -1.53 4.04 -2.49
CA LEU A 89 -1.03 2.74 -2.91
C LEU A 89 -1.38 1.71 -1.83
N ASN A 90 -2.19 0.72 -2.20
CA ASN A 90 -2.77 -0.21 -1.24
C ASN A 90 -1.78 -1.32 -0.83
N TYR A 91 -0.74 -0.97 -0.08
CA TYR A 91 0.19 -1.88 0.57
C TYR A 91 0.71 -1.29 1.90
N GLY A 92 1.44 -2.06 2.70
CA GLY A 92 1.96 -1.63 4.00
C GLY A 92 3.46 -1.89 4.16
N ASN A 93 3.96 -1.68 5.36
CA ASN A 93 5.36 -1.91 5.72
C ASN A 93 5.68 -3.42 5.70
N GLY A 94 6.41 -3.88 4.68
CA GLY A 94 6.80 -5.27 4.53
C GLY A 94 5.64 -6.24 4.23
N THR A 95 4.44 -5.73 3.96
CA THR A 95 3.24 -6.55 3.71
C THR A 95 2.31 -5.88 2.69
N TRP A 96 1.32 -6.64 2.21
CA TRP A 96 0.22 -6.13 1.38
C TRP A 96 -1.00 -5.70 2.20
N HIS A 97 -0.83 -5.50 3.52
CA HIS A 97 -1.87 -5.06 4.44
C HIS A 97 -1.70 -3.59 4.83
N ILE A 98 -2.80 -2.98 5.25
CA ILE A 98 -2.84 -1.58 5.70
C ILE A 98 -1.97 -1.42 6.96
N THR A 99 -1.18 -0.35 7.00
CA THR A 99 -0.42 0.04 8.17
C THR A 99 -1.28 0.90 9.10
N ARG A 100 -1.22 0.65 10.39
CA ARG A 100 -1.89 1.45 11.44
C ARG A 100 -0.86 2.24 12.24
N VAL A 101 -1.26 3.40 12.71
CA VAL A 101 -0.55 4.14 13.76
C VAL A 101 -1.31 3.89 15.05
N VAL A 102 -0.68 3.23 15.99
CA VAL A 102 -1.32 2.80 17.24
C VAL A 102 -0.61 3.37 18.46
N LEU A 103 -1.38 3.58 19.51
CA LEU A 103 -0.90 3.80 20.85
C LEU A 103 -0.92 2.46 21.58
N SER A 104 0.21 2.06 22.09
CA SER A 104 0.40 0.84 22.89
C SER A 104 0.92 1.17 24.28
N ALA A 105 0.72 0.27 25.22
CA ALA A 105 1.23 0.36 26.58
C ALA A 105 1.79 -0.99 27.01
N PRO A 106 2.77 -1.05 27.94
CA PRO A 106 3.23 -2.30 28.51
C PRO A 106 2.08 -3.10 29.12
N VAL A 107 2.07 -4.42 28.91
CA VAL A 107 0.97 -5.31 29.34
C VAL A 107 0.74 -5.18 30.86
N ASP A 108 1.84 -5.12 31.64
CA ASP A 108 1.81 -5.07 33.10
C ASP A 108 1.58 -3.65 33.64
N SER A 109 1.43 -2.64 32.77
CA SER A 109 1.16 -1.27 33.20
C SER A 109 -0.28 -1.10 33.65
N LYS A 110 -0.52 -0.08 34.51
CA LYS A 110 -1.87 0.36 34.90
C LYS A 110 -2.63 1.05 33.77
N ILE A 111 -1.97 1.32 32.63
CA ILE A 111 -2.53 2.03 31.49
C ILE A 111 -3.39 1.06 30.67
N LYS A 112 -4.71 1.28 30.65
CA LYS A 112 -5.68 0.46 29.92
C LYS A 112 -6.44 1.24 28.85
N SER A 113 -6.39 2.56 28.93
CA SER A 113 -7.10 3.47 28.02
C SER A 113 -6.30 4.76 27.79
N VAL A 114 -6.71 5.56 26.82
CA VAL A 114 -6.10 6.87 26.54
C VAL A 114 -6.22 7.82 27.73
N LYS A 115 -7.30 7.72 28.53
CA LYS A 115 -7.52 8.55 29.69
C LYS A 115 -6.45 8.38 30.78
N ASP A 116 -5.88 7.20 30.89
CA ASP A 116 -4.85 6.86 31.86
C ASP A 116 -3.49 7.52 31.57
N LEU A 117 -3.36 8.16 30.40
CA LEU A 117 -2.15 8.87 29.99
C LEU A 117 -2.05 10.28 30.55
N ASN A 118 -3.09 10.80 31.24
CA ASN A 118 -3.04 12.13 31.75
C ASN A 118 -1.89 12.28 32.80
N GLY A 119 -1.00 13.26 32.59
CA GLY A 119 0.21 13.45 33.39
C GLY A 119 1.36 12.46 33.11
N GLN A 120 1.17 11.51 32.19
CA GLN A 120 2.18 10.51 31.86
C GLN A 120 3.15 11.00 30.75
N GLU A 121 4.25 10.26 30.60
CA GLU A 121 5.15 10.44 29.47
C GLU A 121 4.89 9.34 28.41
N VAL A 122 4.65 9.76 27.15
CA VAL A 122 4.37 8.91 26.00
C VAL A 122 5.53 9.00 25.03
N PHE A 123 6.12 7.85 24.67
CA PHE A 123 7.09 7.78 23.59
C PHE A 123 6.38 7.80 22.25
N SER A 124 6.99 8.44 21.26
CA SER A 124 6.38 8.48 19.93
C SER A 124 7.40 8.60 18.80
N ARG A 125 7.17 7.84 17.73
CA ARG A 125 7.83 8.03 16.43
C ARG A 125 7.14 9.07 15.57
N LEU A 126 5.97 9.58 16.02
CA LEU A 126 5.13 10.59 15.37
C LEU A 126 4.65 11.62 16.41
N PRO A 127 5.57 12.41 17.01
CA PRO A 127 5.24 13.26 18.17
C PRO A 127 4.17 14.31 17.89
N ASN A 128 4.12 14.90 16.68
CA ASN A 128 3.13 15.92 16.37
C ASN A 128 1.73 15.32 16.21
N LEU A 129 1.61 14.19 15.50
CA LEU A 129 0.34 13.45 15.43
C LEU A 129 -0.13 12.97 16.81
N THR A 130 0.81 12.49 17.64
CA THR A 130 0.50 12.07 19.00
C THR A 130 -0.01 13.22 19.85
N LYS A 131 0.65 14.38 19.84
CA LYS A 131 0.20 15.58 20.56
C LYS A 131 -1.19 16.01 20.14
N LYS A 132 -1.45 16.03 18.81
CA LYS A 132 -2.77 16.37 18.29
C LYS A 132 -3.83 15.39 18.78
N PHE A 133 -3.58 14.08 18.62
CA PHE A 133 -4.51 13.03 19.05
C PHE A 133 -4.86 13.14 20.54
N LEU A 134 -3.87 13.37 21.41
CA LEU A 134 -4.08 13.52 22.84
C LEU A 134 -4.84 14.81 23.17
N ALA A 135 -4.51 15.92 22.50
CA ALA A 135 -5.20 17.20 22.69
C ALA A 135 -6.68 17.12 22.27
N ASP A 136 -6.99 16.47 21.15
CA ASP A 136 -8.35 16.26 20.66
C ASP A 136 -9.22 15.46 21.67
N GLN A 137 -8.57 14.68 22.57
CA GLN A 137 -9.22 13.93 23.65
C GLN A 137 -9.11 14.60 25.03
N GLY A 138 -8.56 15.81 25.11
CA GLY A 138 -8.40 16.56 26.36
C GLY A 138 -7.31 15.99 27.29
N ILE A 139 -6.41 15.15 26.79
CA ILE A 139 -5.35 14.50 27.58
C ILE A 139 -4.07 15.33 27.56
N LYS A 140 -3.56 15.64 28.76
CA LYS A 140 -2.28 16.32 28.95
C LYS A 140 -1.20 15.29 29.28
N ALA A 141 -0.33 14.98 28.30
CA ALA A 141 0.80 14.07 28.45
C ALA A 141 2.07 14.67 27.87
N LYS A 142 3.22 14.31 28.42
CA LYS A 142 4.52 14.65 27.85
C LYS A 142 4.82 13.71 26.70
N VAL A 143 4.99 14.22 25.47
CA VAL A 143 5.33 13.40 24.30
C VAL A 143 6.82 13.52 24.00
N THR A 144 7.54 12.40 24.11
CA THR A 144 8.98 12.31 23.86
C THR A 144 9.23 11.56 22.56
N LYS A 145 9.95 12.21 21.62
CA LYS A 145 10.33 11.61 20.35
C LYS A 145 11.31 10.47 20.54
N VAL A 146 11.02 9.30 19.98
CA VAL A 146 11.93 8.14 19.93
C VAL A 146 12.18 7.69 18.50
N GLY A 147 13.35 7.10 18.27
CA GLY A 147 13.70 6.45 16.99
C GLY A 147 13.42 4.94 17.05
N PHE A 148 13.63 4.27 15.92
CA PHE A 148 13.55 2.81 15.82
C PHE A 148 14.67 2.10 16.65
N PRO A 149 14.42 0.92 17.25
CA PRO A 149 13.11 0.30 17.45
C PRO A 149 12.31 0.99 18.57
N GLY A 150 11.07 1.34 18.27
CA GLY A 150 10.19 2.01 19.24
C GLY A 150 9.68 1.07 20.32
N GLU A 151 9.26 -0.13 19.89
CA GLU A 151 8.66 -1.17 20.72
C GLU A 151 9.61 -1.61 21.86
N ALA A 152 10.86 -1.91 21.53
CA ALA A 152 11.89 -2.25 22.52
C ALA A 152 12.12 -1.13 23.54
N LYS A 153 12.00 0.14 23.15
CA LYS A 153 12.11 1.27 24.07
C LYS A 153 10.88 1.41 24.96
N GLY A 154 9.68 1.17 24.41
CA GLY A 154 8.44 1.15 25.16
C GLY A 154 8.50 0.12 26.30
N GLU A 155 8.92 -1.11 25.97
CA GLU A 155 9.13 -2.19 26.94
C GLU A 155 10.24 -1.84 27.94
N MET A 156 11.45 -1.54 27.46
CA MET A 156 12.62 -1.30 28.31
C MET A 156 12.43 -0.17 29.34
N PHE A 157 11.76 0.91 28.95
CA PHE A 157 11.53 2.07 29.80
C PHE A 157 10.13 2.06 30.46
N ASN A 158 9.37 0.99 30.26
CA ASN A 158 8.00 0.83 30.77
C ASN A 158 7.12 2.05 30.43
N LYS A 159 7.16 2.48 29.15
CA LYS A 159 6.45 3.68 28.66
C LYS A 159 5.45 3.33 27.58
N PRO A 160 4.28 4.00 27.55
CA PRO A 160 3.40 3.97 26.39
C PRO A 160 4.13 4.46 25.15
N LEU A 161 3.76 3.89 23.99
CA LEU A 161 4.42 4.15 22.71
C LEU A 161 3.39 4.39 21.61
N VAL A 162 3.62 5.40 20.78
CA VAL A 162 2.94 5.55 19.48
C VAL A 162 3.90 5.17 18.37
N ASP A 163 3.55 4.14 17.60
CA ASP A 163 4.33 3.62 16.47
C ASP A 163 3.45 3.07 15.36
N PHE A 164 4.09 2.76 14.23
CA PHE A 164 3.48 2.03 13.12
C PHE A 164 3.40 0.54 13.43
N THR A 165 2.29 -0.08 13.06
CA THR A 165 2.14 -1.53 13.08
C THR A 165 1.20 -1.99 11.97
N ASN A 166 1.37 -3.23 11.51
CA ASN A 166 0.43 -3.87 10.61
C ASN A 166 -0.45 -4.86 11.39
N THR A 167 0.18 -5.89 11.95
CA THR A 167 -0.48 -6.98 12.67
C THR A 167 -0.47 -6.80 14.19
N GLY A 168 0.50 -6.06 14.72
CA GLY A 168 0.74 -5.93 16.17
C GLY A 168 1.69 -7.00 16.73
N CYS A 169 2.20 -7.95 15.92
CA CYS A 169 3.06 -9.03 16.41
C CYS A 169 4.31 -8.51 17.12
N THR A 170 5.04 -7.55 16.52
CA THR A 170 6.24 -6.97 17.14
C THR A 170 5.93 -6.27 18.45
N LEU A 171 4.76 -5.63 18.57
CA LEU A 171 4.33 -5.04 19.84
C LEU A 171 4.10 -6.14 20.90
N ALA A 172 3.45 -7.25 20.52
CA ALA A 172 3.19 -8.36 21.41
C ALA A 172 4.49 -9.06 21.85
N GLU A 173 5.47 -9.23 20.95
CA GLU A 173 6.81 -9.76 21.24
C GLU A 173 7.57 -8.91 22.29
N HIS A 174 7.28 -7.61 22.33
CA HIS A 174 7.83 -6.67 23.31
C HIS A 174 6.87 -6.38 24.47
N ASN A 175 5.99 -7.30 24.83
CA ASN A 175 5.04 -7.18 25.95
C ASN A 175 4.23 -5.87 25.92
N MET A 176 3.90 -5.39 24.71
CA MET A 176 3.10 -4.17 24.52
C MET A 176 1.71 -4.52 24.02
N LYS A 177 0.66 -3.96 24.64
CA LYS A 177 -0.73 -4.09 24.18
C LYS A 177 -1.20 -2.80 23.50
N ILE A 178 -1.93 -2.92 22.42
CA ILE A 178 -2.58 -1.78 21.75
C ILE A 178 -3.75 -1.32 22.61
N ILE A 179 -3.81 -0.01 22.92
CA ILE A 179 -4.88 0.62 23.69
C ILE A 179 -5.72 1.60 22.87
N ALA A 180 -5.19 2.10 21.77
CA ALA A 180 -5.94 2.92 20.82
C ALA A 180 -5.29 2.89 19.42
N GLU A 181 -6.08 3.16 18.40
CA GLU A 181 -5.61 3.45 17.06
C GLU A 181 -5.76 4.95 16.79
N LEU A 182 -4.68 5.59 16.34
CA LEU A 182 -4.68 7.01 15.99
C LEU A 182 -5.22 7.20 14.56
N MET A 183 -4.77 6.37 13.65
CA MET A 183 -5.20 6.36 12.24
C MET A 183 -4.70 5.11 11.50
N THR A 184 -5.40 4.76 10.45
CA THR A 184 -4.84 3.94 9.39
C THR A 184 -4.01 4.80 8.43
N THR A 185 -2.99 4.23 7.82
CA THR A 185 -2.14 4.93 6.84
C THR A 185 -1.71 3.98 5.73
N LEU A 186 -1.74 4.51 4.52
CA LEU A 186 -1.23 3.84 3.33
C LEU A 186 -0.05 4.62 2.77
N PRO A 187 0.87 3.98 2.07
CA PRO A 187 1.77 4.67 1.18
C PRO A 187 0.97 5.47 0.14
N CYS A 188 1.44 6.64 -0.19
CA CYS A 188 0.87 7.48 -1.21
C CYS A 188 1.97 8.03 -2.14
N LEU A 189 1.64 8.12 -3.41
CA LEU A 189 2.43 8.86 -4.39
C LEU A 189 1.99 10.31 -4.32
N VAL A 190 2.93 11.18 -3.99
CA VAL A 190 2.69 12.62 -3.84
C VAL A 190 3.64 13.42 -4.70
N MET A 191 3.24 14.63 -5.09
CA MET A 191 4.06 15.58 -5.85
C MET A 191 4.29 16.86 -5.07
N ASN A 192 5.44 17.48 -5.35
CA ASN A 192 5.66 18.88 -5.00
C ASN A 192 4.60 19.77 -5.69
N PRO A 193 3.99 20.74 -5.00
CA PRO A 193 2.94 21.58 -5.59
C PRO A 193 3.38 22.37 -6.83
N VAL A 194 4.65 22.80 -6.90
CA VAL A 194 5.18 23.49 -8.07
C VAL A 194 5.37 22.52 -9.24
N SER A 195 5.98 21.35 -8.98
CA SER A 195 6.13 20.30 -10.00
C SER A 195 4.78 19.78 -10.54
N TYR A 196 3.72 19.85 -9.74
CA TYR A 196 2.36 19.50 -10.16
C TYR A 196 1.79 20.48 -11.21
N GLN A 197 2.24 21.74 -11.23
CA GLN A 197 1.83 22.70 -12.27
C GLN A 197 2.48 22.42 -13.63
N ASP A 198 3.61 21.72 -13.64
CA ASP A 198 4.23 21.24 -14.88
C ASP A 198 3.40 20.10 -15.46
N ALA A 199 2.78 20.34 -16.61
CA ALA A 199 1.85 19.38 -17.25
C ALA A 199 2.52 18.04 -17.58
N TRP A 200 3.80 18.06 -18.02
CA TRP A 200 4.53 16.85 -18.35
C TRP A 200 4.84 16.01 -17.09
N LYS A 201 5.36 16.66 -16.03
CA LYS A 201 5.67 15.98 -14.75
C LYS A 201 4.40 15.39 -14.12
N ARG A 202 3.33 16.16 -14.13
CA ARG A 202 2.03 15.71 -13.62
C ARG A 202 1.54 14.48 -14.37
N GLN A 203 1.47 14.55 -15.71
CA GLN A 203 1.00 13.43 -16.52
C GLN A 203 1.88 12.19 -16.35
N LYS A 204 3.21 12.36 -16.29
CA LYS A 204 4.14 11.26 -16.06
C LYS A 204 3.90 10.59 -14.70
N THR A 205 3.62 11.38 -13.66
CA THR A 205 3.35 10.87 -12.31
C THR A 205 1.96 10.20 -12.22
N GLU A 206 0.95 10.76 -12.90
CA GLU A 206 -0.38 10.17 -12.97
C GLU A 206 -0.37 8.83 -13.73
N ASN A 207 0.39 8.73 -14.82
CA ASN A 207 0.60 7.49 -15.55
C ASN A 207 1.31 6.43 -14.67
N LEU A 208 2.32 6.84 -13.91
CA LEU A 208 2.97 5.95 -12.94
C LEU A 208 1.96 5.48 -11.88
N ALA A 209 1.14 6.37 -11.33
CA ALA A 209 0.10 6.01 -10.36
C ALA A 209 -0.91 5.01 -10.93
N LEU A 210 -1.36 5.22 -12.17
CA LEU A 210 -2.27 4.31 -12.88
C LEU A 210 -1.66 2.91 -12.97
N LEU A 211 -0.41 2.79 -13.43
CA LEU A 211 0.26 1.51 -13.61
C LEU A 211 0.49 0.79 -12.26
N LEU A 212 0.92 1.52 -11.21
CA LEU A 212 1.11 0.96 -9.88
C LEU A 212 -0.21 0.43 -9.29
N ASN A 213 -1.29 1.20 -9.38
CA ASN A 213 -2.60 0.78 -8.86
C ASN A 213 -3.17 -0.40 -9.66
N SER A 214 -3.00 -0.40 -10.98
CA SER A 214 -3.45 -1.50 -11.84
C SER A 214 -2.71 -2.80 -11.54
N ALA A 215 -1.39 -2.72 -11.31
CA ALA A 215 -0.58 -3.85 -10.87
C ALA A 215 -1.00 -4.34 -9.48
N ARG A 216 -1.23 -3.42 -8.54
CA ARG A 216 -1.68 -3.77 -7.18
C ARG A 216 -3.05 -4.46 -7.20
N LEU A 217 -3.98 -3.96 -8.01
CA LEU A 217 -5.31 -4.58 -8.15
C LEU A 217 -5.21 -6.00 -8.71
N ALA A 218 -4.36 -6.19 -9.74
CA ALA A 218 -4.15 -7.50 -10.35
C ALA A 218 -3.60 -8.56 -9.38
N MET A 219 -2.87 -8.17 -8.34
CA MET A 219 -2.34 -9.12 -7.34
C MET A 219 -3.44 -9.83 -6.54
N ASP A 220 -4.59 -9.20 -6.39
CA ASP A 220 -5.74 -9.77 -5.69
C ASP A 220 -6.71 -10.50 -6.64
N MET A 221 -6.46 -10.47 -7.94
CA MET A 221 -7.34 -11.00 -8.97
C MET A 221 -6.69 -12.13 -9.77
N VAL A 222 -7.54 -12.92 -10.42
CA VAL A 222 -7.16 -13.96 -11.38
C VAL A 222 -8.10 -13.93 -12.58
N GLY A 223 -7.57 -14.32 -13.74
CA GLY A 223 -8.39 -14.66 -14.90
C GLY A 223 -8.86 -16.11 -14.80
N LEU A 224 -10.12 -16.34 -15.08
CA LEU A 224 -10.70 -17.67 -15.24
C LEU A 224 -11.22 -17.81 -16.66
N MET A 225 -10.80 -18.87 -17.35
CA MET A 225 -11.31 -19.28 -18.64
C MET A 225 -11.88 -20.68 -18.51
N MET A 226 -13.02 -20.95 -19.13
CA MET A 226 -13.67 -22.25 -19.05
C MET A 226 -14.55 -22.53 -20.25
N HIS A 227 -14.73 -23.81 -20.57
CA HIS A 227 -15.70 -24.24 -21.57
C HIS A 227 -17.03 -24.59 -20.90
N VAL A 228 -18.13 -24.10 -21.48
CA VAL A 228 -19.49 -24.24 -20.98
C VAL A 228 -20.41 -24.67 -22.11
N GLU A 229 -21.15 -25.76 -21.93
CA GLU A 229 -22.23 -26.14 -22.85
C GLU A 229 -23.36 -25.11 -22.81
N ASN A 230 -24.00 -24.83 -23.93
CA ASN A 230 -25.06 -23.81 -24.01
C ASN A 230 -26.17 -24.01 -22.98
N GLY A 231 -26.57 -25.24 -22.72
CA GLY A 231 -27.62 -25.54 -21.75
C GLY A 231 -27.28 -25.21 -20.29
N LEU A 232 -25.97 -25.15 -19.96
CA LEU A 232 -25.49 -24.84 -18.61
C LEU A 232 -25.20 -23.34 -18.40
N MET A 233 -25.21 -22.54 -19.48
CA MET A 233 -24.87 -21.13 -19.43
C MET A 233 -25.67 -20.32 -18.39
N PRO A 234 -27.00 -20.48 -18.25
CA PRO A 234 -27.77 -19.74 -17.25
C PRO A 234 -27.32 -20.03 -15.81
N GLU A 235 -26.95 -21.26 -15.51
CA GLU A 235 -26.47 -21.67 -14.17
C GLU A 235 -25.07 -21.09 -13.90
N VAL A 236 -24.18 -21.15 -14.89
CA VAL A 236 -22.83 -20.59 -14.79
C VAL A 236 -22.89 -19.09 -14.57
N LEU A 237 -23.67 -18.35 -15.38
CA LEU A 237 -23.80 -16.89 -15.25
C LEU A 237 -24.41 -16.47 -13.90
N LYS A 238 -25.20 -17.33 -13.25
CA LYS A 238 -25.80 -17.05 -11.94
C LYS A 238 -24.78 -17.12 -10.80
N VAL A 239 -23.77 -17.99 -10.91
CA VAL A 239 -22.74 -18.16 -9.87
C VAL A 239 -21.52 -17.28 -10.07
N LEU A 240 -21.31 -16.77 -11.29
CA LEU A 240 -20.21 -15.84 -11.56
C LEU A 240 -20.45 -14.51 -10.83
N PRO A 241 -19.42 -13.93 -10.17
CA PRO A 241 -19.54 -12.66 -9.48
C PRO A 241 -20.00 -11.54 -10.42
N ALA A 242 -20.93 -10.72 -9.95
CA ALA A 242 -21.56 -9.64 -10.74
C ALA A 242 -20.62 -8.47 -11.11
N MET A 243 -19.36 -8.49 -10.72
CA MET A 243 -18.44 -7.35 -10.87
C MET A 243 -18.17 -6.97 -12.34
N LYS A 244 -18.23 -7.90 -13.28
CA LYS A 244 -18.16 -7.61 -14.74
C LYS A 244 -18.87 -8.72 -15.49
N LYS A 245 -19.58 -8.34 -16.56
CA LYS A 245 -20.14 -9.33 -17.49
C LYS A 245 -18.98 -10.16 -18.06
N PRO A 246 -19.04 -11.50 -17.99
CA PRO A 246 -18.02 -12.34 -18.58
C PRO A 246 -18.02 -12.17 -20.12
N THR A 247 -16.87 -12.35 -20.74
CA THR A 247 -16.80 -12.50 -22.20
C THR A 247 -17.23 -13.93 -22.53
N VAL A 248 -18.21 -14.06 -23.43
CA VAL A 248 -18.73 -15.36 -23.89
C VAL A 248 -18.54 -15.45 -25.38
N THR A 249 -17.80 -16.46 -25.85
CA THR A 249 -17.50 -16.69 -27.26
C THR A 249 -17.87 -18.11 -27.64
N GLN A 250 -18.70 -18.29 -28.68
CA GLN A 250 -19.06 -19.62 -29.17
C GLN A 250 -17.85 -20.27 -29.87
N LEU A 251 -17.54 -21.50 -29.51
CA LEU A 251 -16.53 -22.30 -30.18
C LEU A 251 -17.05 -22.80 -31.53
N ARG A 252 -16.15 -22.78 -32.54
CA ARG A 252 -16.55 -23.10 -33.91
C ARG A 252 -16.98 -24.56 -34.05
N GLY A 253 -18.19 -24.74 -34.59
CA GLY A 253 -18.74 -26.07 -34.92
C GLY A 253 -19.28 -26.86 -33.72
N GLU A 254 -19.34 -26.28 -32.52
CA GLU A 254 -19.78 -26.97 -31.32
C GLU A 254 -20.86 -26.18 -30.58
N ASN A 255 -21.69 -26.88 -29.81
CA ASN A 255 -22.63 -26.25 -28.87
C ASN A 255 -21.93 -25.91 -27.54
N LEU A 256 -20.72 -25.39 -27.65
CA LEU A 256 -19.79 -25.11 -26.55
C LEU A 256 -19.34 -23.66 -26.62
N PHE A 257 -19.23 -23.02 -25.47
CA PHE A 257 -18.80 -21.63 -25.33
C PHE A 257 -17.54 -21.55 -24.48
N ASP A 258 -16.62 -20.66 -24.88
CA ASP A 258 -15.53 -20.20 -24.03
C ASP A 258 -16.01 -19.00 -23.22
N VAL A 259 -15.91 -19.11 -21.90
CA VAL A 259 -16.28 -18.07 -20.94
C VAL A 259 -15.02 -17.56 -20.24
N LEU A 260 -14.72 -16.29 -20.46
CA LEU A 260 -13.59 -15.60 -19.81
C LEU A 260 -14.10 -14.58 -18.80
N THR A 261 -13.60 -14.63 -17.58
CA THR A 261 -13.94 -13.68 -16.51
C THR A 261 -12.73 -13.35 -15.65
N VAL A 262 -12.81 -12.24 -14.92
CA VAL A 262 -11.82 -11.83 -13.92
C VAL A 262 -12.51 -11.78 -12.57
N VAL A 263 -11.95 -12.48 -11.59
CA VAL A 263 -12.53 -12.61 -10.24
C VAL A 263 -11.47 -12.37 -9.16
N ASP A 264 -11.91 -12.09 -7.93
CA ASP A 264 -11.03 -12.08 -6.78
C ASP A 264 -10.41 -13.46 -6.56
N ARG A 265 -9.12 -13.52 -6.26
CA ARG A 265 -8.38 -14.77 -6.05
C ARG A 265 -8.96 -15.63 -4.91
N LYS A 266 -9.53 -15.01 -3.87
CA LYS A 266 -10.15 -15.72 -2.76
C LYS A 266 -11.49 -16.30 -3.18
N GLU A 267 -12.26 -15.55 -3.97
CA GLU A 267 -13.54 -16.01 -4.54
C GLU A 267 -13.34 -17.16 -5.53
N ALA A 268 -12.28 -17.10 -6.36
CA ALA A 268 -11.95 -18.16 -7.32
C ALA A 268 -11.84 -19.54 -6.65
N ARG A 269 -11.29 -19.59 -5.43
CA ARG A 269 -11.13 -20.83 -4.65
C ARG A 269 -12.45 -21.53 -4.35
N GLU A 270 -13.49 -20.75 -4.09
CA GLU A 270 -14.85 -21.28 -3.81
C GLU A 270 -15.64 -21.48 -5.11
N LEU A 271 -15.37 -20.67 -6.12
CA LEU A 271 -16.08 -20.66 -7.40
C LEU A 271 -15.69 -21.84 -8.28
N VAL A 272 -14.39 -22.16 -8.42
CA VAL A 272 -13.90 -23.23 -9.31
C VAL A 272 -14.53 -24.60 -8.99
N PRO A 273 -14.63 -25.07 -7.73
CA PRO A 273 -15.35 -26.31 -7.41
C PRO A 273 -16.83 -26.26 -7.77
N GLN A 274 -17.50 -25.12 -7.63
CA GLN A 274 -18.92 -24.97 -8.01
C GLN A 274 -19.10 -25.07 -9.53
N LEU A 275 -18.28 -24.34 -10.31
CA LEU A 275 -18.28 -24.42 -11.76
C LEU A 275 -18.05 -25.85 -12.28
N LYS A 276 -17.13 -26.59 -11.63
CA LYS A 276 -16.88 -27.99 -11.97
C LYS A 276 -18.11 -28.88 -11.69
N LYS A 277 -18.84 -28.65 -10.61
CA LYS A 277 -20.08 -29.36 -10.28
C LYS A 277 -21.23 -29.08 -11.26
N ILE A 278 -21.32 -27.84 -11.78
CA ILE A 278 -22.30 -27.44 -12.80
C ILE A 278 -22.02 -28.17 -14.12
N GLY A 279 -20.78 -28.58 -14.39
CA GLY A 279 -20.40 -29.28 -15.60
C GLY A 279 -19.41 -28.50 -16.49
N CYS A 280 -18.87 -27.39 -15.99
CA CYS A 280 -17.81 -26.68 -16.76
C CYS A 280 -16.58 -27.56 -16.95
N THR A 281 -15.99 -27.46 -18.13
CA THR A 281 -14.79 -28.19 -18.53
C THR A 281 -13.65 -27.23 -18.86
N ASN A 282 -12.43 -27.74 -18.95
CA ASN A 282 -11.23 -26.96 -19.32
C ASN A 282 -11.10 -25.64 -18.52
N ILE A 283 -11.37 -25.72 -17.20
CA ILE A 283 -11.24 -24.54 -16.33
C ILE A 283 -9.76 -24.24 -16.15
N VAL A 284 -9.33 -23.05 -16.57
CA VAL A 284 -7.97 -22.55 -16.46
C VAL A 284 -7.95 -21.27 -15.63
N GLU A 285 -7.17 -21.26 -14.55
CA GLU A 285 -6.85 -20.08 -13.77
C GLU A 285 -5.48 -19.56 -14.19
N PHE A 286 -5.38 -18.25 -14.43
CA PHE A 286 -4.11 -17.63 -14.80
C PHE A 286 -3.91 -16.29 -14.09
N PRO A 287 -2.65 -15.93 -13.75
CA PRO A 287 -2.33 -14.67 -13.09
C PRO A 287 -2.52 -13.49 -14.04
N LEU A 288 -2.82 -12.33 -13.46
CA LEU A 288 -2.93 -11.07 -14.17
C LEU A 288 -1.75 -10.16 -13.80
N GLU A 289 -1.19 -9.49 -14.80
CA GLU A 289 -0.11 -8.51 -14.58
C GLU A 289 -0.68 -7.15 -14.16
N LYS A 290 -1.72 -6.70 -14.84
CA LYS A 290 -2.40 -5.41 -14.56
C LYS A 290 -3.89 -5.53 -14.85
N VAL A 291 -4.69 -4.86 -14.02
CA VAL A 291 -6.14 -4.67 -14.24
C VAL A 291 -6.41 -3.18 -14.20
N ILE A 292 -6.80 -2.61 -15.34
CA ILE A 292 -7.14 -1.20 -15.49
C ILE A 292 -8.67 -1.10 -15.56
N ILE A 293 -9.27 -0.35 -14.64
CA ILE A 293 -10.72 -0.18 -14.53
C ILE A 293 -11.10 1.23 -14.96
#